data_5189dc9c0a5d6f2e2e7ccef5891cd9b8
#
_entry.id   5189dc9c0a5d6f2e2e7ccef5891cd9b8
#
_cell.length_a   1.000
_cell.length_b   1.000
_cell.length_c   1.000
_cell.angle_alpha   90.00
_cell.angle_beta   90.00
_cell.angle_gamma   90.00
#
_symmetry.space_group_name_H-M   'P 1'
#
loop_
_entity.id
_entity.type
_entity.pdbx_description
1 polymer ?
#
loop_
_entity_poly.entity_id
_entity_poly.type
_entity_poly.pdbx_seq_one_letter_code
_entity_poly.pdbx_strand_id
1 'polypeptide(L)'
;MPLCPNQHIASDVEAAARKPIRWVGSAKRDLDAMPEDVKDVFGHAIDLAQAGGELQDAKVMTGFGSAGVLEVVEDDRGDTYRAVYTVKFAGWVYVLHCFQKKSKSGIKTPRVDMDLIHTRLRAAKLDFEAWKGIQGAR
;
A
#
# COMPACT_ATOMS: atom_id res chain seq x y z
N MET A 1 24.87 12.69 -24.31
CA MET A 1 24.86 12.37 -23.81
C MET A 1 24.82 12.50 -23.10
N PRO A 2 24.84 12.61 -22.94
CA PRO A 2 24.89 12.78 -22.07
C PRO A 2 24.94 12.71 -21.07
N LEU A 3 25.03 13.51 -21.31
CA LEU A 3 24.75 13.58 -20.14
C LEU A 3 25.25 12.77 -19.15
N CYS A 4 25.32 13.06 -18.11
CA CYS A 4 25.72 12.13 -17.11
C CYS A 4 25.15 10.77 -17.37
N PRO A 5 25.73 10.00 -18.21
CA PRO A 5 25.15 8.70 -18.56
C PRO A 5 24.98 7.80 -17.33
N ASN A 6 25.95 7.84 -16.43
CA ASN A 6 25.88 6.97 -15.24
C ASN A 6 24.72 7.32 -14.33
N GLN A 7 24.53 8.61 -14.14
CA GLN A 7 23.45 9.09 -13.30
C GLN A 7 22.10 8.76 -13.91
N HIS A 8 22.00 8.92 -15.20
CA HIS A 8 20.80 8.64 -15.92
C HIS A 8 20.46 7.15 -15.86
N ILE A 9 21.47 6.31 -16.02
CA ILE A 9 21.28 4.85 -15.96
C ILE A 9 20.81 4.44 -14.57
N ALA A 10 21.38 5.01 -13.53
CA ALA A 10 20.98 4.68 -12.18
C ALA A 10 19.53 5.05 -11.93
N SER A 11 19.11 6.20 -12.43
CA SER A 11 17.75 6.64 -12.29
C SER A 11 16.77 5.71 -13.02
N ASP A 12 17.16 5.28 -14.22
CA ASP A 12 16.34 4.37 -15.01
C ASP A 12 16.20 3.02 -14.33
N VAL A 13 17.29 2.53 -13.75
CA VAL A 13 17.28 1.26 -13.03
C VAL A 13 16.36 1.35 -11.82
N GLU A 14 16.43 2.44 -11.09
CA GLU A 14 15.53 2.65 -9.96
C GLU A 14 14.10 2.69 -10.40
N ALA A 15 13.80 3.41 -11.46
CA ALA A 15 12.44 3.50 -11.96
C ALA A 15 11.95 2.13 -12.42
N ALA A 16 12.81 1.35 -13.09
CA ALA A 16 12.45 0.03 -13.55
C ALA A 16 12.22 -0.94 -12.39
N ALA A 17 12.92 -0.72 -11.27
CA ALA A 17 12.80 -1.57 -10.10
C ALA A 17 11.61 -1.21 -9.24
N ARG A 18 11.02 -0.02 -9.43
CA ARG A 18 9.87 0.40 -8.65
C ARG A 18 8.65 -0.41 -9.03
N LYS A 19 7.96 -0.88 -7.99
CA LYS A 19 6.74 -1.65 -8.20
C LYS A 19 5.59 -0.71 -8.50
N PRO A 20 4.76 -1.01 -9.49
CA PRO A 20 3.57 -0.20 -9.71
C PRO A 20 2.55 -0.40 -8.60
N ILE A 21 1.67 0.59 -8.44
CA ILE A 21 0.61 0.56 -7.44
C ILE A 21 -0.69 0.13 -8.09
N ARG A 22 -1.44 -0.70 -7.38
CA ARG A 22 -2.83 -0.98 -7.69
C ARG A 22 -3.68 -0.55 -6.51
N TRP A 23 -4.64 0.31 -6.76
CA TRP A 23 -5.57 0.78 -5.74
C TRP A 23 -6.81 -0.08 -5.78
N VAL A 24 -7.13 -0.73 -4.67
CA VAL A 24 -8.27 -1.64 -4.64
C VAL A 24 -9.50 -0.89 -4.13
N GLY A 25 -10.61 -1.01 -4.84
CA GLY A 25 -11.84 -0.35 -4.47
C GLY A 25 -11.68 1.16 -4.39
N SER A 26 -12.14 1.76 -3.31
CA SER A 26 -12.11 3.19 -3.11
C SER A 26 -10.85 3.69 -2.41
N ALA A 27 -9.81 2.86 -2.30
CA ALA A 27 -8.64 3.20 -1.48
C ALA A 27 -8.00 4.53 -1.88
N LYS A 28 -7.83 4.78 -3.18
CA LYS A 28 -7.22 6.03 -3.61
C LYS A 28 -8.09 7.24 -3.32
N ARG A 29 -9.37 7.13 -3.62
CA ARG A 29 -10.31 8.21 -3.35
C ARG A 29 -10.33 8.54 -1.86
N ASP A 30 -10.31 7.52 -1.03
CA ASP A 30 -10.34 7.70 0.41
C ASP A 30 -9.06 8.34 0.92
N LEU A 31 -7.91 7.96 0.36
CA LEU A 31 -6.66 8.59 0.71
C LEU A 31 -6.65 10.06 0.28
N ASP A 32 -7.13 10.35 -0.92
CA ASP A 32 -7.13 11.71 -1.43
C ASP A 32 -7.99 12.65 -0.60
N ALA A 33 -8.97 12.11 0.12
CA ALA A 33 -9.86 12.91 0.98
C ALA A 33 -9.28 13.18 2.36
N MET A 34 -8.12 12.62 2.68
CA MET A 34 -7.50 12.80 3.99
C MET A 34 -6.75 14.12 4.10
N PRO A 35 -6.46 14.58 5.33
CA PRO A 35 -5.66 15.79 5.52
C PRO A 35 -4.30 15.67 4.83
N GLU A 36 -3.75 16.80 4.40
CA GLU A 36 -2.49 16.81 3.66
C GLU A 36 -1.35 16.13 4.40
N ASP A 37 -1.23 16.39 5.70
CA ASP A 37 -0.15 15.79 6.49
C ASP A 37 -0.26 14.27 6.52
N VAL A 38 -1.49 13.77 6.59
CA VAL A 38 -1.73 12.32 6.60
C VAL A 38 -1.41 11.73 5.23
N LYS A 39 -1.83 12.42 4.16
CA LYS A 39 -1.53 11.98 2.79
C LYS A 39 -0.03 11.91 2.55
N ASP A 40 0.72 12.88 3.08
CA ASP A 40 2.16 12.89 2.92
C ASP A 40 2.80 11.66 3.57
N VAL A 41 2.37 11.31 4.78
CA VAL A 41 2.90 10.15 5.48
C VAL A 41 2.57 8.87 4.74
N PHE A 42 1.30 8.70 4.35
CA PHE A 42 0.89 7.47 3.67
C PHE A 42 1.48 7.38 2.26
N GLY A 43 1.58 8.52 1.57
CA GLY A 43 2.23 8.56 0.26
C GLY A 43 3.69 8.14 0.36
N HIS A 44 4.37 8.61 1.40
CA HIS A 44 5.75 8.23 1.62
C HIS A 44 5.88 6.72 1.89
N ALA A 45 4.99 6.17 2.71
CA ALA A 45 5.00 4.74 3.01
C ALA A 45 4.82 3.90 1.75
N ILE A 46 3.87 4.31 0.90
CA ILE A 46 3.59 3.60 -0.34
C ILE A 46 4.79 3.74 -1.30
N ASP A 47 5.37 4.92 -1.36
CA ASP A 47 6.54 5.17 -2.18
C ASP A 47 7.71 4.27 -1.77
N LEU A 48 7.95 4.13 -0.47
CA LEU A 48 8.97 3.23 0.03
C LEU A 48 8.67 1.78 -0.36
N ALA A 49 7.40 1.38 -0.26
CA ALA A 49 7.01 0.02 -0.65
C ALA A 49 7.28 -0.23 -2.12
N GLN A 50 7.03 0.76 -2.98
CA GLN A 50 7.33 0.64 -4.40
C GLN A 50 8.82 0.43 -4.66
N ALA A 51 9.65 1.04 -3.84
CA ALA A 51 11.10 0.91 -3.97
C ALA A 51 11.64 -0.35 -3.30
N GLY A 52 10.77 -1.18 -2.75
CA GLY A 52 11.19 -2.42 -2.09
C GLY A 52 11.53 -2.26 -0.62
N GLY A 53 11.31 -1.06 -0.08
CA GLY A 53 11.56 -0.80 1.33
C GLY A 53 10.29 -0.80 2.15
N GLU A 54 10.39 -0.28 3.36
CA GLU A 54 9.27 -0.27 4.28
C GLU A 54 9.44 0.88 5.26
N LEU A 55 8.36 1.59 5.52
CA LEU A 55 8.40 2.64 6.53
C LEU A 55 8.67 1.99 7.88
N GLN A 56 9.53 2.63 8.67
CA GLN A 56 9.93 2.09 9.97
C GLN A 56 8.73 1.80 10.88
N ASP A 57 7.69 2.61 10.78
CA ASP A 57 6.50 2.46 11.61
C ASP A 57 5.43 1.56 11.00
N ALA A 58 5.68 1.00 9.82
CA ALA A 58 4.74 0.07 9.23
C ALA A 58 4.73 -1.23 10.02
N LYS A 59 3.55 -1.76 10.28
CA LYS A 59 3.40 -2.96 11.08
C LYS A 59 2.65 -4.02 10.31
N VAL A 60 3.05 -5.28 10.52
CA VAL A 60 2.33 -6.40 9.94
C VAL A 60 1.01 -6.55 10.68
N MET A 61 -0.09 -6.58 9.93
CA MET A 61 -1.41 -6.77 10.54
C MET A 61 -1.62 -8.22 10.90
N THR A 62 -2.22 -8.44 12.08
CA THR A 62 -2.63 -9.77 12.48
C THR A 62 -3.97 -10.11 11.84
N GLY A 63 -4.26 -11.40 11.73
CA GLY A 63 -5.52 -11.85 11.16
C GLY A 63 -5.46 -12.19 9.69
N PHE A 64 -4.29 -12.09 9.07
CA PHE A 64 -4.11 -12.37 7.65
C PHE A 64 -3.09 -13.48 7.40
N GLY A 65 -2.70 -14.17 8.46
CA GLY A 65 -1.72 -15.25 8.35
C GLY A 65 -0.41 -14.72 7.82
N SER A 66 0.13 -15.38 6.81
CA SER A 66 1.39 -14.99 6.19
C SER A 66 1.18 -14.10 4.96
N ALA A 67 0.04 -13.44 4.86
CA ALA A 67 -0.31 -12.69 3.66
C ALA A 67 0.48 -11.38 3.48
N GLY A 68 1.29 -10.97 4.48
CA GLY A 68 2.12 -9.79 4.32
C GLY A 68 1.33 -8.51 4.17
N VAL A 69 0.25 -8.38 4.94
CA VAL A 69 -0.56 -7.17 4.96
C VAL A 69 0.03 -6.21 5.99
N LEU A 70 0.29 -4.98 5.55
CA LEU A 70 0.96 -3.98 6.37
C LEU A 70 0.03 -2.82 6.67
N GLU A 71 0.23 -2.21 7.80
CA GLU A 71 -0.57 -1.08 8.26
C GLU A 71 0.33 0.06 8.68
N VAL A 72 -0.02 1.27 8.25
CA VAL A 72 0.61 2.51 8.73
C VAL A 72 -0.47 3.32 9.41
N VAL A 73 -0.15 3.84 10.59
CA VAL A 73 -1.07 4.62 11.40
C VAL A 73 -0.51 6.03 11.55
N GLU A 74 -1.37 7.02 11.38
CA GLU A 74 -0.97 8.41 11.55
C GLU A 74 -2.05 9.16 12.31
N ASP A 75 -1.65 9.88 13.35
CA ASP A 75 -2.55 10.73 14.12
C ASP A 75 -2.46 12.16 13.59
N ASP A 76 -3.60 12.81 13.47
CA ASP A 76 -3.65 14.20 13.02
C ASP A 76 -4.78 14.90 13.76
N ARG A 77 -4.44 15.89 14.58
CA ARG A 77 -5.40 16.74 15.30
C ARG A 77 -6.46 15.95 16.06
N GLY A 78 -6.02 14.90 16.73
CA GLY A 78 -6.90 14.08 17.55
C GLY A 78 -7.59 12.95 16.83
N ASP A 79 -7.47 12.89 15.52
CA ASP A 79 -8.03 11.82 14.72
C ASP A 79 -6.94 10.83 14.32
N THR A 80 -7.32 9.58 14.17
CA THR A 80 -6.38 8.52 13.79
C THR A 80 -6.75 8.00 12.40
N TYR A 81 -5.76 7.95 11.52
CA TYR A 81 -5.92 7.48 10.16
C TYR A 81 -5.06 6.26 9.93
N ARG A 82 -5.51 5.37 9.05
CA ARG A 82 -4.79 4.14 8.75
C ARG A 82 -4.74 3.88 7.27
N ALA A 83 -3.61 3.39 6.80
CA ALA A 83 -3.45 2.90 5.43
C ALA A 83 -3.01 1.45 5.49
N VAL A 84 -3.67 0.60 4.73
CA VAL A 84 -3.39 -0.83 4.71
C VAL A 84 -3.02 -1.23 3.29
N TYR A 85 -1.89 -1.90 3.15
CA TYR A 85 -1.39 -2.30 1.84
C TYR A 85 -0.66 -3.65 1.95
N THR A 86 -0.38 -4.25 0.82
CA THR A 86 0.39 -5.48 0.80
C THR A 86 1.41 -5.46 -0.34
N VAL A 87 2.56 -6.06 -0.08
CA VAL A 87 3.60 -6.27 -1.07
C VAL A 87 3.79 -7.77 -1.35
N LYS A 88 2.83 -8.58 -0.91
CA LYS A 88 2.89 -10.02 -1.06
C LYS A 88 2.96 -10.46 -2.52
N PHE A 89 2.27 -9.75 -3.39
CA PHE A 89 2.17 -10.14 -4.81
C PHE A 89 3.35 -9.55 -5.56
N ALA A 90 4.26 -10.40 -5.97
CA ALA A 90 5.56 -10.01 -6.52
C ALA A 90 5.43 -8.99 -7.64
N GLY A 91 6.16 -7.90 -7.51
CA GLY A 91 6.17 -6.84 -8.51
C GLY A 91 5.08 -5.80 -8.37
N TRP A 92 4.21 -5.90 -7.37
CA TRP A 92 3.09 -4.98 -7.18
C TRP A 92 2.97 -4.50 -5.75
N VAL A 93 2.44 -3.29 -5.60
CA VAL A 93 1.97 -2.79 -4.30
C VAL A 93 0.47 -2.63 -4.43
N TYR A 94 -0.28 -3.36 -3.63
CA TYR A 94 -1.73 -3.25 -3.61
C TYR A 94 -2.14 -2.46 -2.36
N VAL A 95 -2.75 -1.30 -2.57
CA VAL A 95 -3.29 -0.50 -1.47
C VAL A 95 -4.73 -0.94 -1.26
N LEU A 96 -4.99 -1.54 -0.10
CA LEU A 96 -6.26 -2.21 0.16
C LEU A 96 -7.30 -1.29 0.78
N HIS A 97 -6.89 -0.45 1.72
CA HIS A 97 -7.86 0.37 2.45
C HIS A 97 -7.17 1.55 3.10
N CYS A 98 -7.76 2.71 2.98
CA CYS A 98 -7.31 3.92 3.67
C CYS A 98 -8.52 4.49 4.37
N PHE A 99 -8.44 4.67 5.69
CA PHE A 99 -9.63 5.04 6.45
C PHE A 99 -9.27 5.78 7.71
N GLN A 100 -10.24 6.51 8.24
CA GLN A 100 -10.15 7.14 9.54
C GLN A 100 -10.73 6.17 10.56
N LYS A 101 -9.96 5.88 11.60
CA LYS A 101 -10.45 5.02 12.67
C LYS A 101 -11.38 5.85 13.54
N LYS A 102 -12.63 5.46 13.60
CA LYS A 102 -13.65 6.22 14.33
C LYS A 102 -13.82 5.77 15.76
N SER A 103 -13.36 4.58 16.09
CA SER A 103 -13.46 4.09 17.46
C SER A 103 -12.38 4.76 18.31
N LYS A 104 -12.78 5.30 19.45
CA LYS A 104 -11.86 5.96 20.35
C LYS A 104 -11.18 5.01 21.32
N SER A 105 -11.66 3.78 21.41
CA SER A 105 -11.12 2.83 22.36
C SER A 105 -10.29 1.78 21.64
N GLY A 106 -9.13 1.51 22.22
CA GLY A 106 -8.28 0.44 21.75
C GLY A 106 -7.56 0.73 20.45
N ILE A 107 -6.67 -0.18 20.11
CA ILE A 107 -5.84 -0.08 18.92
C ILE A 107 -6.32 -1.00 17.81
N LYS A 108 -7.36 -1.78 18.08
CA LYS A 108 -7.85 -2.75 17.11
C LYS A 108 -8.55 -2.06 15.97
N THR A 109 -8.35 -2.58 14.78
CA THR A 109 -9.08 -2.17 13.61
C THR A 109 -10.54 -2.64 13.75
N PRO A 110 -11.51 -1.76 13.51
CA PRO A 110 -12.92 -2.17 13.59
C PRO A 110 -13.23 -3.33 12.66
N ARG A 111 -14.19 -4.16 13.06
CA ARG A 111 -14.50 -5.35 12.31
C ARG A 111 -14.96 -5.06 10.88
N VAL A 112 -15.74 -3.99 10.70
CA VAL A 112 -16.19 -3.59 9.37
C VAL A 112 -14.98 -3.36 8.45
N ASP A 113 -13.97 -2.66 8.97
CA ASP A 113 -12.76 -2.39 8.19
C ASP A 113 -11.96 -3.66 7.98
N MET A 114 -11.87 -4.53 8.98
CA MET A 114 -11.18 -5.81 8.82
C MET A 114 -11.83 -6.66 7.72
N ASP A 115 -13.15 -6.74 7.72
CA ASP A 115 -13.86 -7.52 6.71
C ASP A 115 -13.63 -6.94 5.32
N LEU A 116 -13.62 -5.63 5.21
CA LEU A 116 -13.36 -4.97 3.93
C LEU A 116 -11.95 -5.25 3.45
N ILE A 117 -10.97 -5.20 4.35
CA ILE A 117 -9.59 -5.49 4.01
C ILE A 117 -9.47 -6.93 3.51
N HIS A 118 -10.12 -7.89 4.18
CA HIS A 118 -10.12 -9.28 3.73
C HIS A 118 -10.70 -9.43 2.34
N THR A 119 -11.83 -8.75 2.08
CA THR A 119 -12.47 -8.80 0.78
C THR A 119 -11.56 -8.22 -0.30
N ARG A 120 -10.93 -7.10 0.01
CA ARG A 120 -10.05 -6.45 -0.95
C ARG A 120 -8.75 -7.21 -1.17
N LEU A 121 -8.26 -7.91 -0.16
CA LEU A 121 -7.09 -8.76 -0.32
C LEU A 121 -7.40 -9.90 -1.30
N ARG A 122 -8.59 -10.49 -1.18
CA ARG A 122 -9.01 -11.53 -2.14
C ARG A 122 -9.12 -10.96 -3.55
N ALA A 123 -9.65 -9.75 -3.69
CA ALA A 123 -9.74 -9.09 -4.98
C ALA A 123 -8.35 -8.84 -5.57
N ALA A 124 -7.41 -8.41 -4.73
CA ALA A 124 -6.04 -8.19 -5.16
C ALA A 124 -5.40 -9.48 -5.63
N LYS A 125 -5.64 -10.57 -4.92
CA LYS A 125 -5.11 -11.88 -5.31
C LYS A 125 -5.63 -12.30 -6.68
N LEU A 126 -6.93 -12.14 -6.90
CA LEU A 126 -7.52 -12.49 -8.18
C LEU A 126 -6.98 -11.62 -9.30
N ASP A 127 -6.83 -10.33 -9.04
CA ASP A 127 -6.26 -9.40 -10.01
C ASP A 127 -4.83 -9.80 -10.38
N PHE A 128 -4.03 -10.14 -9.37
CA PHE A 128 -2.65 -10.54 -9.58
C PHE A 128 -2.57 -11.85 -10.37
N GLU A 129 -3.42 -12.81 -10.05
CA GLU A 129 -3.43 -14.10 -10.74
C GLU A 129 -3.86 -13.94 -12.19
N ALA A 130 -4.81 -13.05 -12.47
CA ALA A 130 -5.21 -12.76 -13.84
C ALA A 130 -4.04 -12.15 -14.62
N TRP A 131 -3.32 -11.21 -14.01
CA TRP A 131 -2.15 -10.60 -14.64
C TRP A 131 -1.06 -11.64 -14.89
N LYS A 132 -0.79 -12.50 -13.93
CA LYS A 132 0.18 -13.58 -14.09
C LYS A 132 -0.19 -14.52 -15.21
N GLY A 133 -1.47 -14.83 -15.33
CA GLY A 133 -1.96 -15.69 -16.39
C GLY A 133 -1.70 -15.09 -17.76
N ILE A 134 -1.93 -13.80 -17.90
CA ILE A 134 -1.65 -13.08 -19.15
C ILE A 134 -0.17 -13.12 -19.47
N GLN A 135 0.67 -12.87 -18.48
CA GLN A 135 2.12 -12.92 -18.66
C GLN A 135 2.59 -14.32 -19.02
N GLY A 136 2.01 -15.32 -18.36
CA GLY A 136 2.38 -16.71 -18.59
C GLY A 136 1.91 -17.22 -19.94
N ALA A 137 0.89 -16.60 -20.53
CA ALA A 137 0.38 -17.01 -21.84
C ALA A 137 1.29 -16.57 -22.97
N ARG A 138 2.28 -15.73 -22.68
CA ARG A 138 3.23 -15.31 -23.69
C ARG A 138 4.32 -16.36 -23.84
#